data_57ddf260e2e31868e1f4f10a4ddd0384
#
_entry.id   57ddf260e2e31868e1f4f10a4ddd0384
#
_cell.length_a   1.000
_cell.length_b   1.000
_cell.length_c   1.000
_cell.angle_alpha   90.00
_cell.angle_beta   90.00
_cell.angle_gamma   90.00
#
_symmetry.space_group_name_H-M   'P 1'
#
loop_
_entity.id
_entity.type
_entity.pdbx_description
1 polymer ?
#
loop_
_entity_poly.entity_id
_entity_poly.type
_entity_poly.pdbx_seq_one_letter_code
_entity_poly.pdbx_strand_id
1 'polypeptide(L)'
;IKVYPNSKTLKIIQDKSTQKKFFIKNDIPTANYKHYKSLKDLDTIKYPCVWKKTKFGYDGYGVKILKSNDDIKNLPETEFIIEDLVPFKKELATTIARNKSGQIEIFPIVEMMFNEVSNQVEYVLCPALMKKLKK
;
A
#
# COMPACT_ATOMS: atom_id res chain seq x y z
N ILE A 1 2.47 -17.33 -25.54
CA ILE A 1 2.34 -17.92 -24.18
C ILE A 1 1.42 -17.01 -23.37
N LYS A 2 0.38 -17.60 -22.73
CA LYS A 2 -0.50 -16.86 -21.81
C LYS A 2 0.16 -16.83 -20.42
N VAL A 3 0.33 -15.63 -19.87
CA VAL A 3 0.96 -15.40 -18.56
C VAL A 3 -0.08 -14.82 -17.60
N TYR A 4 -0.05 -15.25 -16.34
CA TYR A 4 -0.91 -14.77 -15.27
C TYR A 4 -0.06 -14.29 -14.08
N PRO A 5 -0.35 -13.12 -13.49
CA PRO A 5 -1.29 -12.11 -13.97
C PRO A 5 -0.84 -11.52 -15.32
N ASN A 6 -1.80 -11.00 -16.10
CA ASN A 6 -1.47 -10.39 -17.40
C ASN A 6 -0.71 -9.06 -17.23
N SER A 7 -0.06 -8.62 -18.31
CA SER A 7 0.79 -7.41 -18.29
C SER A 7 0.05 -6.12 -17.91
N LYS A 8 -1.26 -6.01 -18.23
CA LYS A 8 -2.06 -4.84 -17.84
C LYS A 8 -2.25 -4.79 -16.32
N THR A 9 -2.54 -5.92 -15.70
CA THR A 9 -2.66 -6.05 -14.25
C THR A 9 -1.33 -5.76 -13.56
N LEU A 10 -0.22 -6.32 -14.08
CA LEU A 10 1.12 -6.05 -13.55
C LEU A 10 1.48 -4.57 -13.59
N LYS A 11 1.20 -3.86 -14.68
CA LYS A 11 1.44 -2.41 -14.80
C LYS A 11 0.71 -1.61 -13.72
N ILE A 12 -0.50 -2.03 -13.34
CA ILE A 12 -1.25 -1.37 -12.25
C ILE A 12 -0.58 -1.64 -10.90
N ILE A 13 -0.22 -2.88 -10.63
CA ILE A 13 0.31 -3.30 -9.33
C ILE A 13 1.72 -2.74 -9.09
N GLN A 14 2.55 -2.66 -10.13
CA GLN A 14 3.95 -2.24 -10.01
C GLN A 14 4.14 -0.73 -9.79
N ASP A 15 3.08 0.07 -9.94
CA ASP A 15 3.13 1.52 -9.80
C ASP A 15 2.05 2.01 -8.85
N LYS A 16 2.45 2.49 -7.66
CA LYS A 16 1.51 2.93 -6.63
C LYS A 16 0.59 4.07 -7.07
N SER A 17 1.08 4.99 -7.89
CA SER A 17 0.27 6.09 -8.44
C SER A 17 -0.82 5.54 -9.38
N THR A 18 -0.45 4.59 -10.24
CA THR A 18 -1.40 3.93 -11.15
C THR A 18 -2.40 3.06 -10.37
N GLN A 19 -1.93 2.35 -9.35
CA GLN A 19 -2.78 1.54 -8.46
C GLN A 19 -3.81 2.42 -7.71
N LYS A 20 -3.40 3.56 -7.18
CA LYS A 20 -4.31 4.51 -6.53
C LYS A 20 -5.37 5.06 -7.47
N LYS A 21 -5.00 5.43 -8.70
CA LYS A 21 -5.94 5.85 -9.75
C LYS A 21 -6.94 4.74 -10.06
N PHE A 22 -6.49 3.50 -10.13
CA PHE A 22 -7.35 2.34 -10.33
C PHE A 22 -8.35 2.15 -9.18
N PHE A 23 -7.90 2.28 -7.93
CA PHE A 23 -8.78 2.16 -6.76
C PHE A 23 -9.87 3.22 -6.76
N ILE A 24 -9.51 4.50 -6.98
CA ILE A 24 -10.49 5.60 -7.05
C ILE A 24 -11.49 5.39 -8.18
N LYS A 25 -11.01 5.03 -9.37
CA LYS A 25 -11.87 4.79 -10.54
C LYS A 25 -12.90 3.68 -10.33
N ASN A 26 -12.62 2.73 -9.44
CA ASN A 26 -13.48 1.57 -9.17
C ASN A 26 -14.13 1.63 -7.78
N ASP A 27 -14.16 2.81 -7.14
CA ASP A 27 -14.75 3.04 -5.82
C ASP A 27 -14.22 2.11 -4.72
N ILE A 28 -12.94 1.71 -4.85
CA ILE A 28 -12.25 0.88 -3.85
C ILE A 28 -11.65 1.82 -2.78
N PRO A 29 -12.03 1.65 -1.51
CA PRO A 29 -11.51 2.49 -0.43
C PRO A 29 -9.99 2.50 -0.37
N THR A 30 -9.42 3.69 -0.29
CA THR A 30 -7.97 3.89 -0.16
C THR A 30 -7.68 5.21 0.55
N ALA A 31 -6.52 5.35 1.20
CA ALA A 31 -6.10 6.61 1.79
C ALA A 31 -6.00 7.72 0.71
N ASN A 32 -6.38 8.96 1.07
CA ASN A 32 -6.16 10.09 0.19
C ASN A 32 -4.68 10.22 -0.13
N TYR A 33 -4.37 10.70 -1.33
CA TYR A 33 -2.99 10.85 -1.74
C TYR A 33 -2.80 11.99 -2.73
N LYS A 34 -1.57 12.49 -2.79
CA LYS A 34 -1.07 13.34 -3.87
C LYS A 34 0.13 12.67 -4.53
N HIS A 35 0.29 12.89 -5.83
CA HIS A 35 1.38 12.33 -6.63
C HIS A 35 2.33 13.43 -7.06
N TYR A 36 3.64 13.19 -6.91
CA TYR A 36 4.72 14.12 -7.20
C TYR A 36 5.76 13.45 -8.08
N LYS A 37 6.25 14.17 -9.09
CA LYS A 37 7.30 13.67 -9.99
C LYS A 37 8.69 13.83 -9.37
N SER A 38 8.86 14.85 -8.53
CA SER A 38 10.12 15.17 -7.88
C SER A 38 9.89 15.87 -6.54
N LEU A 39 10.91 15.96 -5.68
CA LEU A 39 10.84 16.75 -4.45
C LEU A 39 10.62 18.24 -4.70
N LYS A 40 11.01 18.76 -5.87
CA LYS A 40 10.80 20.16 -6.26
C LYS A 40 9.32 20.50 -6.47
N ASP A 41 8.50 19.50 -6.80
CA ASP A 41 7.07 19.69 -7.04
C ASP A 41 6.28 19.63 -5.73
N LEU A 42 6.95 19.36 -4.60
CA LEU A 42 6.30 19.18 -3.31
C LEU A 42 5.72 20.51 -2.81
N ASP A 43 4.40 20.54 -2.68
CA ASP A 43 3.66 21.65 -2.09
C ASP A 43 3.53 21.50 -0.56
N THR A 44 2.65 22.27 0.04
CA THR A 44 2.33 22.13 1.47
C THR A 44 1.70 20.78 1.75
N ILE A 45 2.32 20.01 2.62
CA ILE A 45 1.82 18.71 3.10
C ILE A 45 1.40 18.80 4.56
N LYS A 46 0.41 17.98 4.91
CA LYS A 46 -0.06 17.84 6.28
C LYS A 46 0.66 16.69 6.98
N TYR A 47 1.24 16.96 8.13
CA TYR A 47 1.88 15.94 8.97
C TYR A 47 0.96 15.42 10.08
N PRO A 48 1.14 14.17 10.55
CA PRO A 48 2.00 13.16 9.94
C PRO A 48 1.38 12.59 8.65
N CYS A 49 2.24 12.16 7.72
CA CYS A 49 1.82 11.56 6.45
C CYS A 49 2.77 10.43 6.05
N VAL A 50 2.45 9.71 4.98
CA VAL A 50 3.27 8.60 4.50
C VAL A 50 3.78 8.89 3.10
N TRP A 51 5.10 8.99 2.96
CA TRP A 51 5.78 9.02 1.68
C TRP A 51 5.96 7.59 1.15
N LYS A 52 5.64 7.39 -0.13
CA LYS A 52 5.84 6.10 -0.80
C LYS A 52 6.40 6.32 -2.20
N LYS A 53 7.53 5.69 -2.49
CA LYS A 53 8.07 5.62 -3.85
C LYS A 53 7.05 4.94 -4.77
N THR A 54 6.83 5.49 -5.98
CA THR A 54 5.82 4.92 -6.89
C THR A 54 6.19 3.54 -7.40
N LYS A 55 7.48 3.30 -7.70
CA LYS A 55 7.99 2.05 -8.27
C LYS A 55 9.20 1.54 -7.49
N PHE A 56 9.49 0.26 -7.64
CA PHE A 56 10.68 -0.40 -7.06
C PHE A 56 10.78 -0.32 -5.54
N GLY A 57 9.66 -0.15 -4.84
CA GLY A 57 9.59 -0.35 -3.39
C GLY A 57 9.31 -1.82 -3.08
N TYR A 58 10.04 -2.40 -2.11
CA TYR A 58 9.90 -3.78 -1.63
C TYR A 58 10.30 -3.83 -0.14
N ASP A 59 9.75 -4.76 0.60
CA ASP A 59 10.14 -5.10 1.99
C ASP A 59 10.37 -3.87 2.90
N GLY A 60 9.45 -2.91 2.89
CA GLY A 60 9.57 -1.65 3.64
C GLY A 60 10.44 -0.58 2.96
N TYR A 61 11.28 -0.93 1.98
CA TYR A 61 12.03 0.04 1.20
C TYR A 61 11.10 0.90 0.33
N GLY A 62 11.33 2.23 0.39
CA GLY A 62 10.51 3.19 -0.37
C GLY A 62 9.19 3.51 0.31
N VAL A 63 9.08 3.31 1.63
CA VAL A 63 8.00 3.80 2.50
C VAL A 63 8.62 4.50 3.69
N LYS A 64 8.12 5.70 4.03
CA LYS A 64 8.56 6.47 5.21
C LYS A 64 7.41 7.28 5.79
N ILE A 65 7.22 7.21 7.10
CA ILE A 65 6.34 8.13 7.80
C ILE A 65 7.08 9.44 7.99
N LEU A 66 6.48 10.53 7.50
CA LEU A 66 6.99 11.88 7.65
C LEU A 66 6.25 12.55 8.80
N LYS A 67 6.99 13.02 9.79
CA LYS A 67 6.46 13.70 10.98
C LYS A 67 6.66 15.22 10.91
N SER A 68 7.62 15.66 10.12
CA SER A 68 8.00 17.07 9.96
C SER A 68 8.71 17.33 8.63
N ASN A 69 8.96 18.60 8.31
CA ASN A 69 9.74 19.01 7.14
C ASN A 69 11.18 18.46 7.15
N ASP A 70 11.74 18.17 8.31
CA ASP A 70 13.11 17.64 8.39
C ASP A 70 13.22 16.25 7.80
N ASP A 71 12.14 15.46 7.85
CA ASP A 71 12.10 14.12 7.27
C ASP A 71 12.24 14.13 5.75
N ILE A 72 11.87 15.24 5.09
CA ILE A 72 11.95 15.40 3.65
C ILE A 72 13.40 15.50 3.17
N LYS A 73 14.28 16.12 3.96
CA LYS A 73 15.68 16.37 3.59
C LYS A 73 16.45 15.10 3.21
N ASN A 74 16.02 13.96 3.76
CA ASN A 74 16.66 12.67 3.57
C ASN A 74 15.90 11.75 2.59
N LEU A 75 14.92 12.29 1.86
CA LEU A 75 14.20 11.52 0.84
C LEU A 75 15.01 11.44 -0.46
N PRO A 76 14.99 10.29 -1.14
CA PRO A 76 15.62 10.18 -2.44
C PRO A 76 14.87 10.98 -3.50
N GLU A 77 15.62 11.56 -4.46
CA GLU A 77 15.03 12.21 -5.63
C GLU A 77 14.43 11.15 -6.56
N THR A 78 13.12 11.01 -6.54
CA THR A 78 12.37 10.00 -7.29
C THR A 78 10.92 10.42 -7.39
N GLU A 79 10.16 9.75 -8.25
CA GLU A 79 8.69 9.86 -8.31
C GLU A 79 8.05 9.16 -7.11
N PHE A 80 7.10 9.84 -6.43
CA PHE A 80 6.50 9.35 -5.19
C PHE A 80 5.04 9.81 -5.02
N ILE A 81 4.37 9.20 -4.05
CA ILE A 81 3.08 9.66 -3.54
C ILE A 81 3.22 10.02 -2.05
N ILE A 82 2.45 11.01 -1.61
CA ILE A 82 2.20 11.29 -0.20
C ILE A 82 0.76 10.86 0.10
N GLU A 83 0.60 10.04 1.12
CA GLU A 83 -0.70 9.56 1.59
C GLU A 83 -1.01 10.10 2.98
N ASP A 84 -2.30 10.28 3.28
CA ASP A 84 -2.73 10.48 4.66
C ASP A 84 -2.33 9.28 5.52
N LEU A 85 -1.79 9.53 6.71
CA LEU A 85 -1.52 8.46 7.67
C LEU A 85 -2.84 7.95 8.26
N VAL A 86 -3.18 6.71 7.94
CA VAL A 86 -4.38 6.04 8.46
C VAL A 86 -4.08 5.47 9.84
N PRO A 87 -4.80 5.86 10.91
CA PRO A 87 -4.59 5.32 12.25
C PRO A 87 -5.25 3.93 12.40
N PHE A 88 -4.72 2.93 11.70
CA PHE A 88 -5.23 1.57 11.79
C PHE A 88 -4.78 0.88 13.08
N LYS A 89 -5.57 -0.10 13.52
CA LYS A 89 -5.26 -0.92 14.70
C LYS A 89 -4.60 -2.24 14.34
N LYS A 90 -4.87 -2.74 13.14
CA LYS A 90 -4.39 -4.04 12.64
C LYS A 90 -4.17 -3.97 11.15
N GLU A 91 -3.16 -4.68 10.68
CA GLU A 91 -2.98 -4.94 9.26
C GLU A 91 -3.51 -6.34 8.93
N LEU A 92 -4.44 -6.40 8.00
CA LEU A 92 -5.10 -7.63 7.60
C LEU A 92 -4.82 -7.92 6.14
N ALA A 93 -4.72 -9.20 5.81
CA ALA A 93 -4.59 -9.65 4.44
C ALA A 93 -5.44 -10.90 4.18
N THR A 94 -5.75 -11.14 2.93
CA THR A 94 -6.31 -12.41 2.46
C THR A 94 -5.74 -12.73 1.08
N THR A 95 -5.64 -14.01 0.77
CA THR A 95 -5.30 -14.48 -0.56
C THR A 95 -6.57 -14.87 -1.28
N ILE A 96 -6.70 -14.44 -2.53
CA ILE A 96 -7.83 -14.75 -3.38
C ILE A 96 -7.30 -15.47 -4.63
N ALA A 97 -7.80 -16.67 -4.87
CA ALA A 97 -7.53 -17.42 -6.10
C ALA A 97 -8.72 -17.30 -7.04
N ARG A 98 -8.46 -17.01 -8.33
CA ARG A 98 -9.49 -16.94 -9.36
C ARG A 98 -9.04 -17.70 -10.60
N ASN A 99 -9.88 -18.61 -11.09
CA ASN A 99 -9.63 -19.33 -12.31
C ASN A 99 -10.23 -18.65 -13.55
N LYS A 100 -10.02 -19.26 -14.74
CA LYS A 100 -10.51 -18.68 -16.01
C LYS A 100 -12.03 -18.72 -16.17
N SER A 101 -12.73 -19.64 -15.51
CA SER A 101 -14.19 -19.73 -15.51
C SER A 101 -14.85 -18.70 -14.60
N GLY A 102 -14.03 -17.93 -13.83
CA GLY A 102 -14.53 -16.92 -12.89
C GLY A 102 -14.79 -17.44 -11.49
N GLN A 103 -14.59 -18.74 -11.22
CA GLN A 103 -14.67 -19.30 -9.87
C GLN A 103 -13.63 -18.62 -8.97
N ILE A 104 -14.04 -18.27 -7.76
CA ILE A 104 -13.22 -17.56 -6.78
C ILE A 104 -13.19 -18.37 -5.49
N GLU A 105 -11.98 -18.58 -4.96
CA GLU A 105 -11.74 -19.12 -3.63
C GLU A 105 -11.03 -18.08 -2.78
N ILE A 106 -11.48 -17.91 -1.54
CA ILE A 106 -10.94 -16.91 -0.61
C ILE A 106 -10.36 -17.65 0.58
N PHE A 107 -9.08 -17.43 0.84
CA PHE A 107 -8.40 -17.96 2.02
C PHE A 107 -8.81 -17.21 3.29
N PRO A 108 -8.62 -17.80 4.47
CA PRO A 108 -8.90 -17.11 5.73
C PRO A 108 -8.18 -15.77 5.80
N ILE A 109 -8.84 -14.78 6.41
CA ILE A 109 -8.21 -13.49 6.69
C ILE A 109 -7.12 -13.73 7.73
N VAL A 110 -5.94 -13.17 7.47
CA VAL A 110 -4.79 -13.21 8.36
C VAL A 110 -4.49 -11.83 8.93
N GLU A 111 -3.92 -11.79 10.13
CA GLU A 111 -3.37 -10.59 10.74
C GLU A 111 -1.87 -10.60 10.57
N MET A 112 -1.32 -9.52 10.00
CA MET A 112 0.11 -9.35 9.80
C MET A 112 0.67 -8.45 10.90
N MET A 113 1.74 -8.90 11.55
CA MET A 113 2.49 -8.11 12.52
C MET A 113 3.83 -7.76 11.93
N PHE A 114 4.13 -6.47 11.93
CA PHE A 114 5.34 -5.92 11.33
C PHE A 114 6.37 -5.57 12.40
N ASN A 115 7.62 -5.78 12.09
CA ASN A 115 8.72 -5.27 12.88
C ASN A 115 8.77 -3.74 12.75
N GLU A 116 8.77 -3.03 13.87
CA GLU A 116 8.71 -1.56 13.89
C GLU A 116 9.94 -0.87 13.27
N VAL A 117 11.07 -1.56 13.24
CA VAL A 117 12.34 -1.01 12.72
C VAL A 117 12.50 -1.28 11.23
N SER A 118 12.29 -2.54 10.83
CA SER A 118 12.51 -2.96 9.43
C SER A 118 11.29 -2.77 8.53
N ASN A 119 10.08 -2.56 9.09
CA ASN A 119 8.80 -2.57 8.37
C ASN A 119 8.56 -3.86 7.58
N GLN A 120 9.16 -4.96 8.00
CA GLN A 120 8.95 -6.29 7.41
C GLN A 120 7.95 -7.08 8.24
N VAL A 121 7.19 -7.95 7.59
CA VAL A 121 6.29 -8.88 8.29
C VAL A 121 7.11 -9.82 9.15
N GLU A 122 6.85 -9.83 10.44
CA GLU A 122 7.51 -10.70 11.42
C GLU A 122 6.69 -11.94 11.72
N TYR A 123 5.36 -11.76 11.88
CA TYR A 123 4.41 -12.85 12.13
C TYR A 123 3.15 -12.70 11.29
N VAL A 124 2.57 -13.84 10.95
CA VAL A 124 1.25 -13.93 10.33
C VAL A 124 0.37 -14.84 11.17
N LEU A 125 -0.70 -14.30 11.74
CA LEU A 125 -1.68 -15.06 12.51
C LEU A 125 -2.83 -15.48 11.62
N CYS A 126 -3.10 -16.77 11.53
CA CYS A 126 -4.18 -17.34 10.74
C CYS A 126 -5.07 -18.25 11.62
N PRO A 127 -6.39 -18.03 11.70
CA PRO A 127 -7.10 -16.84 11.22
C PRO A 127 -6.83 -15.60 12.07
N ALA A 128 -7.08 -14.42 11.50
CA ALA A 128 -6.99 -13.17 12.25
C ALA A 128 -7.97 -13.15 13.43
N LEU A 129 -7.50 -12.71 14.60
CA LEU A 129 -8.32 -12.55 15.78
C LEU A 129 -9.17 -11.27 15.66
N MET A 130 -10.33 -11.39 15.03
CA MET A 130 -11.28 -10.28 14.91
C MET A 130 -12.36 -10.38 16.00
N LYS A 131 -12.54 -9.29 16.77
CA LYS A 131 -13.75 -9.18 17.60
C LYS A 131 -14.95 -9.12 16.66
N LYS A 132 -15.99 -9.96 16.91
CA LYS A 132 -17.26 -9.85 16.17
C LYS A 132 -17.72 -8.40 16.25
N LEU A 133 -17.82 -7.73 15.11
CA LEU A 133 -18.55 -6.46 15.06
C LEU A 133 -19.98 -6.75 15.50
N LYS A 134 -20.40 -6.14 16.61
CA LYS A 134 -21.83 -6.13 16.94
C LYS A 134 -22.55 -5.46 15.78
N LYS A 135 -23.48 -6.19 15.16
CA LYS A 135 -24.39 -5.65 14.16
C LYS A 135 -25.20 -4.51 14.72
#